data_8c3738d0fd4811ddb9141092310719e1
#
_entry.id   8c3738d0fd4811ddb9141092310719e1
#
_cell.length_a   1.000
_cell.length_b   1.000
_cell.length_c   1.000
_cell.angle_alpha   90.00
_cell.angle_beta   90.00
_cell.angle_gamma   90.00
#
_symmetry.space_group_name_H-M   'P 1'
#
loop_
_entity.id
_entity.type
_entity.pdbx_description
1 polymer ?
#
loop_
_entity_poly.entity_id
_entity_poly.type
_entity_poly.pdbx_seq_one_letter_code
_entity_poly.pdbx_strand_id
1 'polypeptide(L)'
;MKTSLSYYPYLQNTNPENIAAKVLPLHNDFLLTLFEVIETHLDDSVLTVGFLATQMALSKSTLNRRLLLFVGLSAGSIIKQYRLKKALTYLIQGKNVSETAYLTGFETPSYFIQCFKGFYKTTPKEFSKNNFILKAER
;
A
#
# COMPACT_ATOMS: atom_id res chain seq x y z
N MET A 1 -14.37 6.87 -12.23
CA MET A 1 -13.23 6.77 -11.33
C MET A 1 -13.71 6.40 -9.92
N LYS A 2 -13.11 5.41 -9.33
CA LYS A 2 -13.52 4.98 -8.00
C LYS A 2 -12.80 5.78 -6.93
N THR A 3 -13.58 6.39 -6.06
CA THR A 3 -13.04 7.17 -4.95
C THR A 3 -13.34 6.48 -3.61
N SER A 4 -13.65 5.20 -3.65
CA SER A 4 -13.95 4.43 -2.43
C SER A 4 -12.73 4.35 -1.54
N LEU A 5 -12.92 4.59 -0.24
CA LEU A 5 -11.84 4.51 0.74
C LEU A 5 -11.25 3.12 0.86
N SER A 6 -12.00 2.07 0.45
CA SER A 6 -11.49 0.71 0.46
C SER A 6 -10.35 0.49 -0.53
N TYR A 7 -10.17 1.42 -1.48
CA TYR A 7 -9.05 1.40 -2.41
C TYR A 7 -7.72 1.77 -1.76
N TYR A 8 -7.77 2.48 -0.65
CA TYR A 8 -6.59 3.03 0.00
C TYR A 8 -6.42 2.39 1.38
N PRO A 9 -5.56 1.36 1.48
CA PRO A 9 -5.47 0.54 2.71
C PRO A 9 -5.20 1.36 3.97
N TYR A 10 -4.38 2.38 3.86
CA TYR A 10 -4.01 3.19 5.03
C TYR A 10 -5.14 4.06 5.55
N LEU A 11 -6.21 4.25 4.78
CA LEU A 11 -7.39 5.01 5.22
C LEU A 11 -8.41 4.14 5.95
N GLN A 12 -8.31 2.82 5.83
CA GLN A 12 -9.30 1.91 6.40
C GLN A 12 -9.32 1.90 7.93
N ASN A 13 -8.18 2.25 8.53
CA ASN A 13 -8.05 2.28 9.97
C ASN A 13 -8.28 3.67 10.57
N THR A 14 -8.78 4.60 9.77
CA THR A 14 -9.01 5.98 10.17
C THR A 14 -10.50 6.25 10.30
N ASN A 15 -10.89 7.00 11.33
CA ASN A 15 -12.27 7.44 11.50
C ASN A 15 -12.72 8.21 10.23
N PRO A 16 -13.88 7.86 9.64
CA PRO A 16 -14.38 8.55 8.44
C PRO A 16 -14.44 10.07 8.57
N GLU A 17 -14.78 10.58 9.73
CA GLU A 17 -14.82 12.03 9.96
C GLU A 17 -13.44 12.66 9.85
N ASN A 18 -12.42 11.96 10.34
CA ASN A 18 -11.04 12.43 10.25
C ASN A 18 -10.54 12.40 8.81
N ILE A 19 -10.98 11.40 8.03
CA ILE A 19 -10.63 11.31 6.62
C ILE A 19 -11.21 12.51 5.88
N ALA A 20 -12.49 12.79 6.07
CA ALA A 20 -13.15 13.91 5.42
C ALA A 20 -12.50 15.24 5.77
N ALA A 21 -12.06 15.40 7.02
CA ALA A 21 -11.39 16.62 7.46
C ALA A 21 -9.99 16.77 6.85
N LYS A 22 -9.29 15.63 6.61
CA LYS A 22 -7.93 15.65 6.08
C LYS A 22 -7.89 15.74 4.57
N VAL A 23 -8.88 15.19 3.88
CA VAL A 23 -8.96 15.22 2.42
C VAL A 23 -9.88 16.36 2.00
N LEU A 24 -9.43 17.57 2.23
CA LEU A 24 -10.16 18.76 1.82
C LEU A 24 -10.13 18.89 0.29
N PRO A 25 -11.13 19.56 -0.31
CA PRO A 25 -11.17 19.72 -1.78
C PRO A 25 -9.86 20.23 -2.39
N LEU A 26 -9.14 21.10 -1.67
CA LEU A 26 -7.87 21.66 -2.13
C LEU A 26 -6.77 20.59 -2.24
N HIS A 27 -6.89 19.49 -1.51
CA HIS A 27 -5.87 18.43 -1.47
C HIS A 27 -6.29 17.17 -2.19
N ASN A 28 -7.56 17.09 -2.59
CA ASN A 28 -8.12 15.89 -3.20
C ASN A 28 -7.42 15.53 -4.51
N ASP A 29 -7.22 16.51 -5.40
CA ASP A 29 -6.54 16.27 -6.67
C ASP A 29 -5.11 15.80 -6.48
N PHE A 30 -4.41 16.37 -5.51
CA PHE A 30 -3.05 15.98 -5.18
C PHE A 30 -3.00 14.50 -4.75
N LEU A 31 -3.88 14.12 -3.82
CA LEU A 31 -3.92 12.75 -3.31
C LEU A 31 -4.37 11.76 -4.37
N LEU A 32 -5.36 12.11 -5.17
CA LEU A 32 -5.81 11.23 -6.25
C LEU A 32 -4.71 10.97 -7.27
N THR A 33 -3.99 12.01 -7.66
CA THR A 33 -2.85 11.86 -8.59
C THR A 33 -1.78 10.98 -7.98
N LEU A 34 -1.45 11.20 -6.71
CA LEU A 34 -0.46 10.40 -5.99
C LEU A 34 -0.84 8.93 -5.98
N PHE A 35 -2.09 8.62 -5.66
CA PHE A 35 -2.57 7.25 -5.59
C PHE A 35 -2.58 6.59 -6.97
N GLU A 36 -2.91 7.33 -8.02
CA GLU A 36 -2.85 6.82 -9.38
C GLU A 36 -1.43 6.45 -9.80
N VAL A 37 -0.45 7.29 -9.45
CA VAL A 37 0.96 6.99 -9.73
C VAL A 37 1.37 5.70 -9.01
N ILE A 38 1.00 5.56 -7.73
CA ILE A 38 1.34 4.39 -6.94
C ILE A 38 0.74 3.14 -7.56
N GLU A 39 -0.55 3.16 -7.88
CA GLU A 39 -1.24 1.99 -8.42
C GLU A 39 -0.72 1.58 -9.77
N THR A 40 -0.38 2.55 -10.62
CA THR A 40 0.16 2.28 -11.94
C THR A 40 1.51 1.57 -11.90
N HIS A 41 2.34 1.88 -10.90
CA HIS A 41 3.70 1.37 -10.80
C HIS A 41 3.90 0.37 -9.65
N LEU A 42 2.83 -0.13 -9.09
CA LEU A 42 2.91 -0.93 -7.87
C LEU A 42 3.76 -2.19 -8.03
N ASP A 43 3.67 -2.84 -9.18
CA ASP A 43 4.40 -4.08 -9.46
C ASP A 43 5.85 -3.84 -9.89
N ASP A 44 6.26 -2.58 -9.99
CA ASP A 44 7.57 -2.21 -10.48
C ASP A 44 8.46 -1.75 -9.32
N SER A 45 9.66 -2.30 -9.24
CA SER A 45 10.63 -1.91 -8.22
C SER A 45 11.10 -0.46 -8.39
N VAL A 46 10.83 0.15 -9.54
CA VAL A 46 11.17 1.57 -9.76
C VAL A 46 10.35 2.49 -8.87
N LEU A 47 9.21 2.02 -8.36
CA LEU A 47 8.39 2.84 -7.48
C LEU A 47 9.07 3.04 -6.13
N THR A 48 9.77 4.15 -6.03
CA THR A 48 10.45 4.61 -4.82
C THR A 48 9.88 5.96 -4.42
N VAL A 49 10.24 6.42 -3.23
CA VAL A 49 9.82 7.76 -2.79
C VAL A 49 10.36 8.82 -3.75
N GLY A 50 11.59 8.64 -4.24
CA GLY A 50 12.19 9.57 -5.21
C GLY A 50 11.44 9.60 -6.54
N PHE A 51 11.09 8.43 -7.06
CA PHE A 51 10.29 8.33 -8.28
C PHE A 51 8.94 9.01 -8.10
N LEU A 52 8.26 8.71 -7.00
CA LEU A 52 6.94 9.29 -6.71
C LEU A 52 7.03 10.81 -6.60
N ALA A 53 8.04 11.32 -5.90
CA ALA A 53 8.26 12.77 -5.77
C ALA A 53 8.45 13.42 -7.13
N THR A 54 9.26 12.80 -7.99
CA THR A 54 9.50 13.31 -9.35
C THR A 54 8.21 13.35 -10.15
N GLN A 55 7.40 12.30 -10.07
CA GLN A 55 6.11 12.26 -10.78
C GLN A 55 5.15 13.33 -10.29
N MET A 56 5.26 13.72 -9.02
CA MET A 56 4.44 14.78 -8.43
C MET A 56 5.08 16.16 -8.58
N ALA A 57 6.23 16.26 -9.25
CA ALA A 57 6.98 17.51 -9.44
C ALA A 57 7.37 18.16 -8.09
N LEU A 58 7.73 17.34 -7.11
CA LEU A 58 8.11 17.80 -5.77
C LEU A 58 9.43 17.19 -5.34
N SER A 59 10.08 17.81 -4.36
CA SER A 59 11.20 17.17 -3.67
C SER A 59 10.67 16.11 -2.72
N LYS A 60 11.53 15.16 -2.34
CA LYS A 60 11.15 14.11 -1.37
C LYS A 60 10.67 14.72 -0.06
N SER A 61 11.38 15.73 0.44
CA SER A 61 11.01 16.34 1.73
C SER A 61 9.68 17.08 1.65
N THR A 62 9.40 17.76 0.55
CA THR A 62 8.10 18.43 0.37
C THR A 62 6.98 17.41 0.27
N LEU A 63 7.20 16.34 -0.49
CA LEU A 63 6.22 15.26 -0.63
C LEU A 63 5.89 14.66 0.74
N ASN A 64 6.92 14.28 1.50
CA ASN A 64 6.72 13.68 2.82
C ASN A 64 6.03 14.65 3.78
N ARG A 65 6.42 15.92 3.78
CA ARG A 65 5.81 16.92 4.64
C ARG A 65 4.31 17.05 4.36
N ARG A 66 3.93 17.11 3.08
CA ARG A 66 2.52 17.20 2.70
C ARG A 66 1.74 15.94 3.10
N LEU A 67 2.32 14.77 2.87
CA LEU A 67 1.64 13.52 3.21
C LEU A 67 1.48 13.34 4.71
N LEU A 68 2.49 13.71 5.49
CA LEU A 68 2.38 13.66 6.94
C LEU A 68 1.28 14.61 7.43
N LEU A 69 1.18 15.78 6.80
CA LEU A 69 0.15 16.76 7.16
C LEU A 69 -1.25 16.31 6.76
N PHE A 70 -1.40 15.74 5.55
CA PHE A 70 -2.73 15.39 5.01
C PHE A 70 -3.23 14.04 5.49
N VAL A 71 -2.37 13.03 5.58
CA VAL A 71 -2.79 11.67 5.91
C VAL A 71 -2.03 11.06 7.09
N GLY A 72 -1.02 11.73 7.62
CA GLY A 72 -0.30 11.24 8.78
C GLY A 72 0.70 10.13 8.50
N LEU A 73 1.08 9.90 7.23
CA LEU A 73 2.00 8.85 6.84
C LEU A 73 3.04 9.38 5.87
N SER A 74 4.25 8.82 5.90
CA SER A 74 5.27 9.14 4.92
C SER A 74 4.97 8.44 3.59
N ALA A 75 5.57 8.94 2.51
CA ALA A 75 5.42 8.34 1.18
C ALA A 75 5.84 6.87 1.20
N GLY A 76 6.96 6.55 1.84
CA GLY A 76 7.45 5.17 1.92
C GLY A 76 6.46 4.25 2.62
N SER A 77 5.85 4.72 3.70
CA SER A 77 4.84 3.94 4.41
C SER A 77 3.60 3.68 3.56
N ILE A 78 3.16 4.68 2.81
CA ILE A 78 2.00 4.54 1.93
C ILE A 78 2.29 3.50 0.84
N ILE A 79 3.44 3.60 0.17
CA ILE A 79 3.84 2.64 -0.87
C ILE A 79 3.87 1.23 -0.30
N LYS A 80 4.48 1.07 0.87
CA LYS A 80 4.61 -0.24 1.52
C LYS A 80 3.24 -0.85 1.84
N GLN A 81 2.31 -0.05 2.34
CA GLN A 81 0.98 -0.54 2.67
C GLN A 81 0.21 -0.97 1.42
N TYR A 82 0.34 -0.24 0.32
CA TYR A 82 -0.25 -0.64 -0.95
C TYR A 82 0.30 -1.98 -1.41
N ARG A 83 1.62 -2.16 -1.34
CA ARG A 83 2.25 -3.42 -1.74
C ARG A 83 1.79 -4.58 -0.87
N LEU A 84 1.70 -4.36 0.44
CA LEU A 84 1.25 -5.41 1.36
C LEU A 84 -0.20 -5.79 1.12
N LYS A 85 -1.06 -4.83 0.80
CA LYS A 85 -2.45 -5.14 0.47
C LYS A 85 -2.56 -5.92 -0.83
N LYS A 86 -1.78 -5.55 -1.84
CA LYS A 86 -1.74 -6.29 -3.10
C LYS A 86 -1.26 -7.71 -2.88
N ALA A 87 -0.34 -7.90 -1.94
CA ALA A 87 0.19 -9.22 -1.61
C ALA A 87 -0.91 -10.17 -1.12
N LEU A 88 -1.90 -9.67 -0.38
CA LEU A 88 -3.01 -10.52 0.07
C LEU A 88 -3.72 -11.15 -1.11
N THR A 89 -3.95 -10.39 -2.17
CA THR A 89 -4.60 -10.88 -3.38
C THR A 89 -3.82 -12.03 -4.00
N TYR A 90 -2.50 -11.88 -4.14
CA TYR A 90 -1.66 -12.93 -4.73
C TYR A 90 -1.62 -14.18 -3.86
N LEU A 91 -1.51 -14.00 -2.54
CA LEU A 91 -1.50 -15.14 -1.62
C LEU A 91 -2.84 -15.89 -1.65
N ILE A 92 -3.96 -15.17 -1.75
CA ILE A 92 -5.28 -15.78 -1.88
C ILE A 92 -5.39 -16.56 -3.19
N GLN A 93 -4.74 -16.10 -4.25
CA GLN A 93 -4.72 -16.77 -5.56
C GLN A 93 -3.81 -18.01 -5.56
N GLY A 94 -3.08 -18.27 -4.48
CA GLY A 94 -2.22 -19.43 -4.38
C GLY A 94 -0.78 -19.19 -4.79
N LYS A 95 -0.36 -17.95 -5.01
CA LYS A 95 1.03 -17.63 -5.29
C LYS A 95 1.87 -17.91 -4.05
N ASN A 96 3.09 -18.42 -4.25
CA ASN A 96 3.97 -18.68 -3.12
C ASN A 96 4.57 -17.36 -2.59
N VAL A 97 5.23 -17.44 -1.44
CA VAL A 97 5.74 -16.25 -0.74
C VAL A 97 6.78 -15.51 -1.60
N SER A 98 7.70 -16.23 -2.22
CA SER A 98 8.74 -15.61 -3.04
C SER A 98 8.15 -14.91 -4.27
N GLU A 99 7.24 -15.57 -4.98
CA GLU A 99 6.56 -14.96 -6.11
C GLU A 99 5.81 -13.69 -5.70
N THR A 100 5.08 -13.78 -4.59
CA THR A 100 4.30 -12.65 -4.09
C THR A 100 5.19 -11.46 -3.77
N ALA A 101 6.35 -11.73 -3.15
CA ALA A 101 7.31 -10.66 -2.83
C ALA A 101 7.73 -9.90 -4.09
N TYR A 102 8.13 -10.63 -5.12
CA TYR A 102 8.59 -10.00 -6.36
C TYR A 102 7.45 -9.34 -7.14
N LEU A 103 6.30 -9.97 -7.20
CA LEU A 103 5.14 -9.40 -7.89
C LEU A 103 4.63 -8.12 -7.26
N THR A 104 4.89 -7.93 -5.98
CA THR A 104 4.48 -6.71 -5.27
C THR A 104 5.60 -5.68 -5.13
N GLY A 105 6.73 -5.91 -5.79
CA GLY A 105 7.80 -4.93 -5.86
C GLY A 105 8.76 -4.92 -4.68
N PHE A 106 8.74 -5.94 -3.82
CA PHE A 106 9.73 -6.08 -2.75
C PHE A 106 11.02 -6.64 -3.34
N GLU A 107 12.15 -6.10 -2.92
CA GLU A 107 13.44 -6.52 -3.44
C GLU A 107 13.81 -7.95 -3.05
N THR A 108 13.44 -8.34 -1.82
CA THR A 108 13.74 -9.69 -1.34
C THR A 108 12.54 -10.28 -0.62
N PRO A 109 12.38 -11.63 -0.67
CA PRO A 109 11.35 -12.29 0.12
C PRO A 109 11.51 -12.08 1.62
N SER A 110 12.74 -12.02 2.12
CA SER A 110 13.00 -11.80 3.54
C SER A 110 12.44 -10.47 4.03
N TYR A 111 12.68 -9.42 3.28
CA TYR A 111 12.16 -8.10 3.64
C TYR A 111 10.64 -8.06 3.55
N PHE A 112 10.08 -8.69 2.52
CA PHE A 112 8.64 -8.81 2.38
C PHE A 112 8.00 -9.49 3.59
N ILE A 113 8.56 -10.64 4.00
CA ILE A 113 8.05 -11.39 5.16
C ILE A 113 8.09 -10.53 6.41
N GLN A 114 9.18 -9.81 6.62
CA GLN A 114 9.33 -8.93 7.78
C GLN A 114 8.27 -7.84 7.80
N CYS A 115 8.07 -7.18 6.68
CA CYS A 115 7.06 -6.10 6.55
C CYS A 115 5.65 -6.64 6.72
N PHE A 116 5.36 -7.78 6.09
CA PHE A 116 4.04 -8.41 6.17
C PHE A 116 3.69 -8.77 7.60
N LYS A 117 4.61 -9.44 8.29
CA LYS A 117 4.41 -9.84 9.69
C LYS A 117 4.24 -8.62 10.60
N GLY A 118 5.03 -7.58 10.36
CA GLY A 118 4.91 -6.35 11.14
C GLY A 118 3.56 -5.68 10.99
N PHE A 119 3.00 -5.72 9.78
CA PHE A 119 1.74 -5.03 9.49
C PHE A 119 0.51 -5.88 9.84
N TYR A 120 0.49 -7.15 9.44
CA TYR A 120 -0.68 -8.04 9.63
C TYR A 120 -0.59 -8.94 10.85
N LYS A 121 0.53 -8.93 11.57
CA LYS A 121 0.75 -9.75 12.78
C LYS A 121 0.71 -11.25 12.53
N THR A 122 0.88 -11.66 11.29
CA THR A 122 0.97 -13.06 10.87
C THR A 122 1.92 -13.13 9.69
N THR A 123 2.56 -14.28 9.46
CA THR A 123 3.45 -14.44 8.31
C THR A 123 2.64 -14.67 7.03
N PRO A 124 3.22 -14.39 5.84
CA PRO A 124 2.54 -14.69 4.59
C PRO A 124 2.17 -16.18 4.47
N LYS A 125 3.06 -17.05 4.95
CA LYS A 125 2.84 -18.50 4.92
C LYS A 125 1.64 -18.90 5.78
N GLU A 126 1.56 -18.36 7.00
CA GLU A 126 0.44 -18.61 7.90
C GLU A 126 -0.86 -18.06 7.33
N PHE A 127 -0.81 -16.87 6.76
CA PHE A 127 -1.96 -16.26 6.12
C PHE A 127 -2.50 -17.15 4.99
N SER A 128 -1.61 -17.63 4.12
CA SER A 128 -1.99 -18.50 3.01
C SER A 128 -2.62 -19.80 3.51
N LYS A 129 -2.02 -20.41 4.53
CA LYS A 129 -2.51 -21.65 5.11
C LYS A 129 -3.90 -21.49 5.72
N ASN A 130 -4.11 -20.45 6.50
CA ASN A 130 -5.40 -20.17 7.13
C ASN A 130 -6.47 -19.87 6.09
N ASN A 131 -6.12 -19.11 5.07
CA ASN A 131 -7.05 -18.78 4.00
C ASN A 131 -7.45 -20.02 3.19
N PHE A 132 -6.50 -20.93 2.95
CA PHE A 132 -6.75 -22.19 2.28
C PHE A 132 -7.72 -23.07 3.07
N ILE A 133 -7.53 -23.15 4.39
CA ILE A 133 -8.41 -23.92 5.27
C ILE A 133 -9.83 -23.35 5.23
N LEU A 134 -9.97 -22.04 5.30
CA LEU A 134 -11.28 -21.39 5.24
C LEU A 134 -12.01 -21.69 3.92
N LYS A 135 -11.28 -21.74 2.81
CA LYS A 135 -11.86 -22.08 1.51
C LYS A 135 -12.30 -23.54 1.45
N ALA A 136 -11.55 -24.43 2.08
CA ALA A 136 -11.87 -25.84 2.09
C ALA A 136 -13.11 -26.15 2.92
N GLU A 137 -13.41 -25.32 3.90
CA GLU A 137 -14.59 -25.49 4.76
C GLU A 137 -15.88 -24.95 4.16
N ARG A 138 -15.81 -24.28 3.03
CA ARG A 138 -16.98 -23.78 2.31
C ARG A 138 -17.43 -24.84 1.29
#